data_229b8b48cdc4c431498a57a99be6ddef
#
_entry.id   229b8b48cdc4c431498a57a99be6ddef
#
_cell.length_a   1.000
_cell.length_b   1.000
_cell.length_c   1.000
_cell.angle_alpha   90.00
_cell.angle_beta   90.00
_cell.angle_gamma   90.00
#
_symmetry.space_group_name_H-M   'P 1'
#
loop_
_entity.id
_entity.type
_entity.pdbx_description
1 polymer ?
#
loop_
_entity_poly.entity_id
_entity_poly.type
_entity_poly.pdbx_seq_one_letter_code
_entity_poly.pdbx_strand_id
1 'polypeptide(L)'
;MADPGTHAPFTLPLLLRHPALAWVPRVRLGTFPTPVERVSTPAGELWIKRDDLSGAALGGNKVRALEFLLAGVSRGDEVLTVGARGSTHALATAVHGAALGARVTVVRWRQEMNVDAHAVARRIESTAHETIEARTPVDALVRALLIRLRRRPRWVPAGGTSPLGVLGHVNAALELAEQIAAGRLPAPERIVVPLGTGGTSAGLALGLAMTALPVTVVCASVAPRIIANKARVLRVAHSCARLIERSTGVRIARPDPARIVVEHGEYGGAYGRETERGREAVRWMRATHGVSL
;
A
#
# COMPACT_ATOMS: atom_id res chain seq x y z
N MET A 1 20.60 14.03 -30.81
CA MET A 1 19.16 13.85 -30.50
C MET A 1 18.95 12.34 -30.36
N ALA A 2 18.93 11.82 -29.15
CA ALA A 2 18.68 10.41 -28.87
C ALA A 2 17.16 10.22 -28.78
N ASP A 3 16.67 9.27 -29.55
CA ASP A 3 15.30 8.77 -29.57
C ASP A 3 14.87 8.35 -28.15
N PRO A 4 13.76 8.88 -27.58
CA PRO A 4 13.25 8.37 -26.31
C PRO A 4 12.63 7.01 -26.57
N GLY A 5 13.46 5.96 -26.34
CA GLY A 5 13.14 4.58 -26.56
C GLY A 5 11.74 4.23 -26.10
N THR A 6 11.00 3.64 -26.98
CA THR A 6 9.74 2.93 -26.79
C THR A 6 9.92 1.87 -25.69
N HIS A 7 9.78 2.29 -24.44
CA HIS A 7 9.63 1.32 -23.36
C HIS A 7 8.37 0.51 -23.65
N ALA A 8 8.55 -0.77 -23.98
CA ALA A 8 7.47 -1.73 -24.09
C ALA A 8 6.50 -1.51 -22.90
N PRO A 9 5.19 -1.47 -23.11
CA PRO A 9 4.25 -1.24 -22.04
C PRO A 9 4.45 -2.32 -20.98
N PHE A 10 4.96 -1.94 -19.79
CA PHE A 10 5.15 -2.89 -18.71
C PHE A 10 3.78 -3.43 -18.31
N THR A 11 3.52 -4.65 -18.69
CA THR A 11 2.28 -5.33 -18.37
C THR A 11 2.42 -5.99 -17.02
N LEU A 12 1.51 -5.65 -16.08
CA LEU A 12 1.53 -6.25 -14.74
C LEU A 12 1.41 -7.78 -14.82
N PRO A 13 2.18 -8.54 -14.03
CA PRO A 13 2.03 -10.00 -13.92
C PRO A 13 0.59 -10.47 -13.71
N LEU A 14 -0.20 -9.71 -12.96
CA LEU A 14 -1.62 -9.98 -12.74
C LEU A 14 -2.41 -9.95 -14.07
N LEU A 15 -2.16 -8.99 -14.93
CA LEU A 15 -2.86 -8.87 -16.22
C LEU A 15 -2.38 -9.92 -17.23
N LEU A 16 -1.11 -10.32 -17.17
CA LEU A 16 -0.59 -11.42 -17.99
C LEU A 16 -1.26 -12.74 -17.63
N ARG A 17 -1.46 -13.01 -16.35
CA ARG A 17 -2.13 -14.23 -15.86
C ARG A 17 -3.65 -14.20 -16.04
N HIS A 18 -4.23 -13.01 -16.02
CA HIS A 18 -5.67 -12.78 -16.12
C HIS A 18 -5.98 -11.64 -17.11
N PRO A 19 -5.84 -11.86 -18.43
CA PRO A 19 -6.06 -10.83 -19.46
C PRO A 19 -7.45 -10.19 -19.38
N ALA A 20 -8.44 -10.93 -18.91
CA ALA A 20 -9.79 -10.42 -18.69
C ALA A 20 -9.87 -9.29 -17.65
N LEU A 21 -8.81 -8.99 -16.90
CA LEU A 21 -8.72 -7.81 -16.03
C LEU A 21 -8.24 -6.55 -16.77
N ALA A 22 -7.91 -6.63 -18.05
CA ALA A 22 -7.44 -5.47 -18.83
C ALA A 22 -8.46 -4.32 -18.90
N TRP A 23 -9.76 -4.61 -18.67
CA TRP A 23 -10.79 -3.56 -18.55
C TRP A 23 -10.73 -2.77 -17.23
N VAL A 24 -10.03 -3.29 -16.22
CA VAL A 24 -9.85 -2.56 -14.95
C VAL A 24 -8.91 -1.38 -15.21
N PRO A 25 -9.43 -0.15 -15.12
CA PRO A 25 -8.63 1.01 -15.46
C PRO A 25 -7.45 1.17 -14.49
N ARG A 26 -6.31 1.58 -15.03
CA ARG A 26 -5.08 1.85 -14.30
C ARG A 26 -4.42 3.11 -14.83
N VAL A 27 -3.86 3.90 -13.93
CA VAL A 27 -2.95 5.00 -14.25
C VAL A 27 -1.53 4.63 -13.81
N ARG A 28 -0.54 4.93 -14.61
CA ARG A 28 0.87 4.68 -14.25
C ARG A 28 1.36 5.77 -13.32
N LEU A 29 1.63 5.41 -12.06
CA LEU A 29 2.17 6.31 -11.04
C LEU A 29 3.57 5.90 -10.58
N GLY A 30 3.93 4.65 -10.84
CA GLY A 30 5.19 4.07 -10.41
C GLY A 30 5.87 3.25 -11.48
N THR A 31 7.10 2.83 -11.16
CA THR A 31 7.90 1.91 -11.95
C THR A 31 7.99 0.57 -11.24
N PHE A 32 7.55 -0.47 -11.91
CA PHE A 32 7.53 -1.84 -11.43
C PHE A 32 8.15 -2.77 -12.50
N PRO A 33 8.77 -3.90 -12.11
CA PRO A 33 8.97 -4.41 -10.75
C PRO A 33 9.93 -3.55 -9.94
N THR A 34 9.66 -3.39 -8.63
CA THR A 34 10.63 -2.76 -7.74
C THR A 34 11.80 -3.71 -7.46
N PRO A 35 13.02 -3.20 -7.19
CA PRO A 35 14.15 -4.05 -6.86
C PRO A 35 13.93 -4.87 -5.60
N VAL A 36 14.66 -5.98 -5.48
CA VAL A 36 14.87 -6.72 -4.23
C VAL A 36 16.35 -6.61 -3.87
N GLU A 37 16.64 -6.22 -2.64
CA GLU A 37 17.99 -5.99 -2.16
C GLU A 37 18.28 -6.88 -0.96
N ARG A 38 19.49 -7.47 -0.94
CA ARG A 38 19.97 -8.26 0.18
C ARG A 38 20.61 -7.35 1.22
N VAL A 39 20.26 -7.57 2.47
CA VAL A 39 20.76 -6.84 3.64
C VAL A 39 21.25 -7.85 4.65
N SER A 40 22.51 -7.76 5.05
CA SER A 40 23.09 -8.56 6.14
C SER A 40 22.73 -7.95 7.48
N THR A 41 22.13 -8.74 8.36
CA THR A 41 21.77 -8.31 9.72
C THR A 41 22.49 -9.19 10.76
N PRO A 42 22.59 -8.75 12.01
CA PRO A 42 23.13 -9.59 13.08
C PRO A 42 22.35 -10.91 13.28
N ALA A 43 21.09 -10.95 12.87
CA ALA A 43 20.21 -12.13 12.97
C ALA A 43 20.22 -12.99 11.68
N GLY A 44 21.02 -12.64 10.68
CA GLY A 44 21.09 -13.34 9.39
C GLY A 44 20.75 -12.44 8.21
N GLU A 45 20.44 -13.06 7.08
CA GLU A 45 20.15 -12.35 5.84
C GLU A 45 18.68 -11.92 5.77
N LEU A 46 18.47 -10.69 5.36
CA LEU A 46 17.17 -10.10 5.08
C LEU A 46 17.12 -9.64 3.64
N TRP A 47 16.00 -9.84 2.97
CA TRP A 47 15.74 -9.31 1.64
C TRP A 47 14.66 -8.22 1.72
N ILE A 48 14.95 -7.07 1.14
CA ILE A 48 14.04 -5.92 1.14
C ILE A 48 13.50 -5.71 -0.27
N LYS A 49 12.18 -5.72 -0.41
CA LYS A 49 11.53 -5.26 -1.64
C LYS A 49 11.37 -3.74 -1.58
N ARG A 50 12.11 -3.05 -2.43
CA ARG A 50 12.32 -1.59 -2.42
C ARG A 50 11.13 -0.84 -3.05
N ASP A 51 9.96 -0.95 -2.43
CA ASP A 51 8.78 -0.21 -2.87
C ASP A 51 8.92 1.31 -2.68
N ASP A 52 9.81 1.76 -1.83
CA ASP A 52 10.22 3.16 -1.70
C ASP A 52 10.78 3.74 -3.00
N LEU A 53 11.36 2.90 -3.86
CA LEU A 53 11.89 3.28 -5.17
C LEU A 53 10.84 3.21 -6.30
N SER A 54 9.57 2.95 -5.98
CA SER A 54 8.52 2.76 -6.98
C SER A 54 8.11 4.02 -7.73
N GLY A 55 8.38 5.23 -7.21
CA GLY A 55 7.92 6.45 -7.85
C GLY A 55 8.84 7.64 -7.65
N ALA A 56 9.02 8.44 -8.71
CA ALA A 56 9.88 9.63 -8.68
C ALA A 56 9.30 10.77 -7.79
N ALA A 57 7.99 10.97 -7.81
CA ALA A 57 7.33 12.02 -7.03
C ALA A 57 7.21 11.62 -5.54
N LEU A 58 6.84 10.39 -5.30
CA LEU A 58 6.75 9.75 -3.98
C LEU A 58 6.62 8.24 -4.19
N GLY A 59 7.62 7.49 -3.74
CA GLY A 59 7.58 6.03 -3.72
C GLY A 59 6.79 5.47 -2.53
N GLY A 60 6.81 4.17 -2.43
CA GLY A 60 6.19 3.41 -1.34
C GLY A 60 5.07 2.49 -1.81
N ASN A 61 4.74 1.52 -0.97
CA ASN A 61 3.74 0.51 -1.26
C ASN A 61 2.34 1.06 -1.60
N LYS A 62 2.05 2.31 -1.21
CA LYS A 62 0.74 2.94 -1.49
C LYS A 62 0.55 3.27 -2.96
N VAL A 63 1.64 3.50 -3.71
CA VAL A 63 1.59 3.74 -5.15
C VAL A 63 0.89 2.60 -5.88
N ARG A 64 1.15 1.36 -5.48
CA ARG A 64 0.53 0.16 -6.06
C ARG A 64 -0.99 0.18 -6.03
N ALA A 65 -1.57 0.58 -4.90
CA ALA A 65 -3.02 0.70 -4.76
C ALA A 65 -3.56 1.92 -5.52
N LEU A 66 -2.82 3.04 -5.47
CA LEU A 66 -3.24 4.31 -6.08
C LEU A 66 -3.29 4.24 -7.60
N GLU A 67 -2.47 3.41 -8.25
CA GLU A 67 -2.56 3.20 -9.70
C GLU A 67 -3.94 2.73 -10.16
N PHE A 68 -4.65 1.97 -9.34
CA PHE A 68 -6.01 1.53 -9.61
C PHE A 68 -7.06 2.53 -9.08
N LEU A 69 -6.82 3.14 -7.91
CA LEU A 69 -7.80 4.01 -7.26
C LEU A 69 -7.90 5.39 -7.91
N LEU A 70 -6.80 5.89 -8.48
CA LEU A 70 -6.76 7.17 -9.19
C LEU A 70 -6.90 7.02 -10.71
N ALA A 71 -7.13 5.81 -11.20
CA ALA A 71 -7.36 5.60 -12.61
C ALA A 71 -8.59 6.37 -13.12
N GLY A 72 -8.44 7.04 -14.27
CA GLY A 72 -9.47 7.89 -14.84
C GLY A 72 -9.64 9.25 -14.14
N VAL A 73 -8.79 9.57 -13.16
CA VAL A 73 -8.72 10.92 -12.59
C VAL A 73 -8.00 11.83 -13.57
N SER A 74 -8.61 12.98 -13.83
CA SER A 74 -8.16 14.00 -14.77
C SER A 74 -8.00 15.35 -14.09
N ARG A 75 -7.43 16.31 -14.81
CA ARG A 75 -7.27 17.69 -14.34
C ARG A 75 -8.60 18.30 -13.93
N GLY A 76 -8.66 18.86 -12.73
CA GLY A 76 -9.86 19.50 -12.17
C GLY A 76 -10.79 18.56 -11.42
N ASP A 77 -10.62 17.23 -11.53
CA ASP A 77 -11.41 16.28 -10.76
C ASP A 77 -11.18 16.45 -9.25
N GLU A 78 -12.20 16.12 -8.48
CA GLU A 78 -12.09 16.10 -7.03
C GLU A 78 -11.76 14.68 -6.54
N VAL A 79 -10.74 14.58 -5.68
CA VAL A 79 -10.33 13.36 -5.00
C VAL A 79 -10.47 13.56 -3.50
N LEU A 80 -11.07 12.60 -2.81
CA LEU A 80 -11.25 12.64 -1.36
C LEU A 80 -10.60 11.43 -0.72
N THR A 81 -9.81 11.66 0.32
CA THR A 81 -9.26 10.59 1.17
C THR A 81 -9.35 10.94 2.66
N VAL A 82 -9.13 9.95 3.50
CA VAL A 82 -9.07 10.09 4.95
C VAL A 82 -7.81 9.46 5.52
N GLY A 83 -7.29 10.03 6.60
CA GLY A 83 -6.12 9.49 7.29
C GLY A 83 -5.83 10.21 8.60
N ALA A 84 -4.90 9.68 9.39
CA ALA A 84 -4.32 10.43 10.49
C ALA A 84 -3.44 11.58 9.95
N ARG A 85 -3.11 12.57 10.76
CA ARG A 85 -2.33 13.74 10.34
C ARG A 85 -1.00 13.37 9.65
N GLY A 86 -0.26 12.39 10.19
CA GLY A 86 0.98 11.88 9.61
C GLY A 86 0.78 10.65 8.70
N SER A 87 -0.37 10.49 8.06
CA SER A 87 -0.65 9.34 7.22
C SER A 87 0.11 9.39 5.89
N THR A 88 1.04 8.46 5.70
CA THR A 88 1.77 8.29 4.43
C THR A 88 0.84 7.94 3.26
N HIS A 89 -0.30 7.28 3.54
CA HIS A 89 -1.32 7.04 2.52
C HIS A 89 -2.00 8.34 2.06
N ALA A 90 -2.37 9.21 3.01
CA ALA A 90 -2.98 10.50 2.68
C ALA A 90 -1.99 11.38 1.91
N LEU A 91 -0.71 11.36 2.29
CA LEU A 91 0.36 12.03 1.57
C LEU A 91 0.49 11.50 0.14
N ALA A 92 0.57 10.18 -0.03
CA ALA A 92 0.69 9.58 -1.37
C ALA A 92 -0.52 9.93 -2.24
N THR A 93 -1.73 9.93 -1.68
CA THR A 93 -2.94 10.33 -2.40
C THR A 93 -2.89 11.80 -2.81
N ALA A 94 -2.44 12.69 -1.92
CA ALA A 94 -2.30 14.12 -2.22
C ALA A 94 -1.27 14.35 -3.33
N VAL A 95 -0.08 13.77 -3.22
CA VAL A 95 1.02 13.94 -4.19
C VAL A 95 0.63 13.41 -5.58
N HIS A 96 0.16 12.18 -5.65
CA HIS A 96 -0.17 11.56 -6.94
C HIS A 96 -1.46 12.14 -7.55
N GLY A 97 -2.45 12.49 -6.73
CA GLY A 97 -3.65 13.19 -7.21
C GLY A 97 -3.33 14.57 -7.77
N ALA A 98 -2.50 15.35 -7.06
CA ALA A 98 -2.05 16.65 -7.53
C ALA A 98 -1.22 16.54 -8.82
N ALA A 99 -0.36 15.52 -8.94
CA ALA A 99 0.41 15.25 -10.17
C ALA A 99 -0.49 14.96 -11.39
N LEU A 100 -1.68 14.41 -11.17
CA LEU A 100 -2.71 14.21 -12.20
C LEU A 100 -3.56 15.49 -12.44
N GLY A 101 -3.28 16.56 -11.71
CA GLY A 101 -4.02 17.83 -11.81
C GLY A 101 -5.35 17.83 -11.04
N ALA A 102 -5.60 16.86 -10.18
CA ALA A 102 -6.81 16.77 -9.38
C ALA A 102 -6.74 17.70 -8.14
N ARG A 103 -7.91 18.10 -7.66
CA ARG A 103 -8.09 18.81 -6.39
C ARG A 103 -8.29 17.78 -5.27
N VAL A 104 -7.26 17.54 -4.48
CA VAL A 104 -7.30 16.51 -3.43
C VAL A 104 -7.73 17.14 -2.11
N THR A 105 -8.83 16.63 -1.53
CA THR A 105 -9.27 16.94 -0.17
C THR A 105 -8.86 15.80 0.76
N VAL A 106 -8.18 16.14 1.86
CA VAL A 106 -7.76 15.20 2.89
C VAL A 106 -8.51 15.51 4.19
N VAL A 107 -9.38 14.59 4.64
CA VAL A 107 -10.00 14.67 5.97
C VAL A 107 -9.10 13.90 6.94
N ARG A 108 -8.59 14.58 7.96
CA ARG A 108 -7.59 13.99 8.85
C ARG A 108 -7.94 14.17 10.32
N TRP A 109 -7.58 13.16 11.12
CA TRP A 109 -7.76 13.20 12.57
C TRP A 109 -6.43 13.30 13.30
N ARG A 110 -6.49 13.71 14.55
CA ARG A 110 -5.32 13.84 15.43
C ARG A 110 -4.69 12.47 15.68
N GLN A 111 -3.35 12.45 15.71
CA GLN A 111 -2.53 11.33 16.16
C GLN A 111 -1.38 11.88 17.00
N GLU A 112 -0.66 10.99 17.63
CA GLU A 112 0.62 11.31 18.22
C GLU A 112 1.63 11.64 17.11
N MET A 113 2.38 12.73 17.29
CA MET A 113 3.21 13.32 16.24
C MET A 113 4.68 13.19 16.63
N ASN A 114 5.41 12.34 15.91
CA ASN A 114 6.87 12.34 15.90
C ASN A 114 7.41 13.26 14.79
N VAL A 115 8.73 13.34 14.65
CA VAL A 115 9.39 14.20 13.64
C VAL A 115 8.93 13.89 12.22
N ASP A 116 8.86 12.60 11.88
CA ASP A 116 8.46 12.15 10.55
C ASP A 116 6.97 12.41 10.28
N ALA A 117 6.11 12.19 11.28
CA ALA A 117 4.68 12.52 11.18
C ALA A 117 4.46 14.02 10.97
N HIS A 118 5.25 14.89 11.61
CA HIS A 118 5.23 16.34 11.35
C HIS A 118 5.66 16.68 9.92
N ALA A 119 6.70 16.03 9.40
CA ALA A 119 7.16 16.25 8.03
C ALA A 119 6.08 15.82 7.02
N VAL A 120 5.47 14.65 7.23
CA VAL A 120 4.35 14.15 6.42
C VAL A 120 3.16 15.11 6.47
N ALA A 121 2.77 15.59 7.65
CA ALA A 121 1.64 16.51 7.83
C ALA A 121 1.86 17.82 7.08
N ARG A 122 3.05 18.44 7.20
CA ARG A 122 3.40 19.67 6.45
C ARG A 122 3.36 19.44 4.94
N ARG A 123 3.86 18.30 4.46
CA ARG A 123 3.84 17.99 3.03
C ARG A 123 2.41 17.74 2.52
N ILE A 124 1.53 17.15 3.31
CA ILE A 124 0.09 17.07 2.97
C ILE A 124 -0.50 18.48 2.85
N GLU A 125 -0.25 19.35 3.82
CA GLU A 125 -0.76 20.73 3.84
C GLU A 125 -0.30 21.57 2.63
N SER A 126 0.94 21.38 2.20
CA SER A 126 1.48 22.10 1.04
C SER A 126 1.06 21.50 -0.31
N THR A 127 0.56 20.26 -0.34
CA THR A 127 0.27 19.53 -1.60
C THR A 127 -1.24 19.38 -1.84
N ALA A 128 -2.01 19.10 -0.77
CA ALA A 128 -3.46 18.94 -0.89
C ALA A 128 -4.13 20.28 -1.22
N HIS A 129 -5.20 20.22 -2.03
CA HIS A 129 -6.05 21.37 -2.30
C HIS A 129 -6.78 21.85 -1.05
N GLU A 130 -7.22 20.92 -0.21
CA GLU A 130 -7.96 21.20 1.02
C GLU A 130 -7.59 20.17 2.10
N THR A 131 -7.40 20.62 3.34
CA THR A 131 -7.29 19.75 4.51
C THR A 131 -8.38 20.08 5.52
N ILE A 132 -9.12 19.06 5.97
CA ILE A 132 -10.23 19.20 6.92
C ILE A 132 -9.87 18.44 8.19
N GLU A 133 -9.83 19.16 9.31
CA GLU A 133 -9.55 18.55 10.61
C GLU A 133 -10.79 17.88 11.18
N ALA A 134 -10.60 16.66 11.68
CA ALA A 134 -11.59 15.88 12.40
C ALA A 134 -11.06 15.55 13.81
N ARG A 135 -11.97 15.41 14.77
CA ARG A 135 -11.60 15.10 16.15
C ARG A 135 -11.19 13.65 16.33
N THR A 136 -11.87 12.74 15.63
CA THR A 136 -11.70 11.29 15.74
C THR A 136 -11.72 10.64 14.36
N PRO A 137 -11.27 9.37 14.20
CA PRO A 137 -11.44 8.63 12.96
C PRO A 137 -12.91 8.50 12.52
N VAL A 138 -13.83 8.39 13.47
CA VAL A 138 -15.29 8.32 13.18
C VAL A 138 -15.78 9.66 12.65
N ASP A 139 -15.42 10.78 13.29
CA ASP A 139 -15.75 12.13 12.80
C ASP A 139 -15.20 12.36 11.38
N ALA A 140 -13.97 11.88 11.10
CA ALA A 140 -13.40 11.96 9.76
C ALA A 140 -14.22 11.20 8.72
N LEU A 141 -14.70 10.01 9.05
CA LEU A 141 -15.54 9.23 8.15
C LEU A 141 -16.90 9.88 7.91
N VAL A 142 -17.53 10.46 8.96
CA VAL A 142 -18.80 11.20 8.83
C VAL A 142 -18.61 12.42 7.93
N ARG A 143 -17.57 13.23 8.15
CA ARG A 143 -17.25 14.39 7.29
C ARG A 143 -17.00 13.96 5.84
N ALA A 144 -16.22 12.92 5.64
CA ALA A 144 -15.96 12.37 4.31
C ALA A 144 -17.25 11.88 3.64
N LEU A 145 -18.15 11.24 4.37
CA LEU A 145 -19.45 10.82 3.84
C LEU A 145 -20.30 12.04 3.39
N LEU A 146 -20.37 13.08 4.21
CA LEU A 146 -21.09 14.31 3.87
C LEU A 146 -20.52 14.99 2.62
N ILE A 147 -19.19 15.05 2.48
CA ILE A 147 -18.52 15.58 1.29
C ILE A 147 -18.85 14.72 0.06
N ARG A 148 -18.81 13.39 0.20
CA ARG A 148 -19.13 12.45 -0.89
C ARG A 148 -20.58 12.63 -1.39
N LEU A 149 -21.52 12.84 -0.50
CA LEU A 149 -22.93 13.05 -0.86
C LEU A 149 -23.14 14.38 -1.61
N ARG A 150 -22.40 15.43 -1.24
CA ARG A 150 -22.54 16.77 -1.81
C ARG A 150 -21.73 16.99 -3.09
N ARG A 151 -20.45 16.56 -3.10
CA ARG A 151 -19.48 16.88 -4.17
C ARG A 151 -19.20 15.69 -5.09
N ARG A 152 -19.54 14.45 -4.70
CA ARG A 152 -19.31 13.20 -5.43
C ARG A 152 -17.85 13.02 -5.91
N PRO A 153 -16.85 13.29 -5.08
CA PRO A 153 -15.44 13.15 -5.46
C PRO A 153 -15.06 11.69 -5.71
N ARG A 154 -13.96 11.47 -6.42
CA ARG A 154 -13.30 10.15 -6.45
C ARG A 154 -12.89 9.77 -5.02
N TRP A 155 -13.49 8.71 -4.50
CA TRP A 155 -13.20 8.24 -3.15
C TRP A 155 -12.00 7.31 -3.11
N VAL A 156 -10.98 7.68 -2.32
CA VAL A 156 -9.82 6.83 -2.00
C VAL A 156 -9.91 6.48 -0.51
N PRO A 157 -10.26 5.22 -0.17
CA PRO A 157 -10.47 4.83 1.23
C PRO A 157 -9.17 4.83 2.03
N ALA A 158 -9.29 4.89 3.37
CA ALA A 158 -8.14 4.86 4.28
C ALA A 158 -7.17 3.72 3.93
N GLY A 159 -5.88 4.03 3.81
CA GLY A 159 -4.83 3.09 3.43
C GLY A 159 -4.92 2.53 2.00
N GLY A 160 -5.85 3.02 1.16
CA GLY A 160 -6.14 2.47 -0.16
C GLY A 160 -6.84 1.12 -0.12
N THR A 161 -7.37 0.72 1.05
CA THR A 161 -7.91 -0.63 1.28
C THR A 161 -9.31 -0.78 0.71
N SER A 162 -9.39 -1.33 -0.47
CA SER A 162 -10.61 -1.75 -1.18
C SER A 162 -10.28 -2.92 -2.09
N PRO A 163 -11.25 -3.68 -2.59
CA PRO A 163 -10.98 -4.76 -3.54
C PRO A 163 -10.13 -4.30 -4.75
N LEU A 164 -10.42 -3.10 -5.26
CA LEU A 164 -9.71 -2.51 -6.38
C LEU A 164 -8.25 -2.14 -6.03
N GLY A 165 -8.03 -1.42 -4.90
CA GLY A 165 -6.69 -1.02 -4.49
C GLY A 165 -5.80 -2.22 -4.09
N VAL A 166 -6.40 -3.31 -3.61
CA VAL A 166 -5.68 -4.54 -3.24
C VAL A 166 -5.08 -5.24 -4.46
N LEU A 167 -5.64 -5.06 -5.68
CA LEU A 167 -5.06 -5.61 -6.92
C LEU A 167 -3.59 -5.22 -7.09
N GLY A 168 -3.21 -4.00 -6.72
CA GLY A 168 -1.82 -3.55 -6.78
C GLY A 168 -0.89 -4.35 -5.86
N HIS A 169 -1.38 -4.81 -4.72
CA HIS A 169 -0.61 -5.64 -3.79
C HIS A 169 -0.65 -7.14 -4.17
N VAL A 170 -1.72 -7.62 -4.80
CA VAL A 170 -1.75 -8.93 -5.46
C VAL A 170 -0.64 -8.97 -6.51
N ASN A 171 -0.58 -7.93 -7.34
CA ASN A 171 0.48 -7.81 -8.34
C ASN A 171 1.89 -7.81 -7.72
N ALA A 172 2.09 -7.16 -6.57
CA ALA A 172 3.38 -7.19 -5.87
C ALA A 172 3.82 -8.61 -5.47
N ALA A 173 2.89 -9.46 -5.07
CA ALA A 173 3.19 -10.86 -4.75
C ALA A 173 3.52 -11.68 -6.01
N LEU A 174 2.80 -11.46 -7.11
CA LEU A 174 3.08 -12.10 -8.39
C LEU A 174 4.45 -11.66 -8.95
N GLU A 175 4.75 -10.39 -8.86
CA GLU A 175 6.06 -9.79 -9.20
C GLU A 175 7.19 -10.42 -8.38
N LEU A 176 6.99 -10.60 -7.07
CA LEU A 176 7.95 -11.28 -6.20
C LEU A 176 8.15 -12.74 -6.62
N ALA A 177 7.08 -13.45 -6.96
CA ALA A 177 7.16 -14.83 -7.46
C ALA A 177 7.96 -14.94 -8.75
N GLU A 178 7.82 -13.98 -9.66
CA GLU A 178 8.62 -13.92 -10.89
C GLU A 178 10.10 -13.61 -10.59
N GLN A 179 10.36 -12.73 -9.62
CA GLN A 179 11.74 -12.44 -9.19
C GLN A 179 12.41 -13.66 -8.53
N ILE A 180 11.66 -14.45 -7.74
CA ILE A 180 12.14 -15.73 -7.19
C ILE A 180 12.43 -16.73 -8.31
N ALA A 181 11.50 -16.90 -9.25
CA ALA A 181 11.67 -17.81 -10.38
C ALA A 181 12.86 -17.41 -11.29
N ALA A 182 13.14 -16.12 -11.38
CA ALA A 182 14.31 -15.58 -12.11
C ALA A 182 15.62 -15.64 -11.30
N GLY A 183 15.64 -16.26 -10.12
CA GLY A 183 16.82 -16.38 -9.26
C GLY A 183 17.32 -15.06 -8.64
N ARG A 184 16.48 -14.03 -8.60
CA ARG A 184 16.85 -12.72 -8.04
C ARG A 184 16.95 -12.74 -6.51
N LEU A 185 16.24 -13.65 -5.87
CA LEU A 185 16.28 -13.92 -4.43
C LEU A 185 15.84 -15.37 -4.18
N PRO A 186 16.25 -15.97 -3.06
CA PRO A 186 15.72 -17.28 -2.65
C PRO A 186 14.24 -17.16 -2.27
N ALA A 187 13.49 -18.25 -2.36
CA ALA A 187 12.10 -18.28 -1.86
C ALA A 187 12.12 -18.03 -0.34
N PRO A 188 11.48 -16.95 0.15
CA PRO A 188 11.47 -16.65 1.56
C PRO A 188 10.49 -17.55 2.31
N GLU A 189 10.79 -17.90 3.54
CA GLU A 189 9.84 -18.56 4.43
C GLU A 189 8.75 -17.59 4.94
N ARG A 190 9.14 -16.32 5.11
CA ARG A 190 8.30 -15.28 5.69
C ARG A 190 8.44 -13.97 4.95
N ILE A 191 7.33 -13.24 4.82
CA ILE A 191 7.32 -11.85 4.39
C ILE A 191 6.75 -11.01 5.54
N VAL A 192 7.51 -10.04 6.01
CA VAL A 192 7.09 -9.13 7.08
C VAL A 192 6.57 -7.84 6.47
N VAL A 193 5.37 -7.42 6.88
CA VAL A 193 4.76 -6.16 6.43
C VAL A 193 4.00 -5.47 7.55
N PRO A 194 3.95 -4.12 7.58
CA PRO A 194 3.13 -3.41 8.55
C PRO A 194 1.64 -3.64 8.29
N LEU A 195 0.88 -3.89 9.35
CA LEU A 195 -0.57 -4.06 9.32
C LEU A 195 -1.29 -2.88 9.96
N GLY A 196 -1.79 -1.99 9.12
CA GLY A 196 -2.77 -0.98 9.49
C GLY A 196 -4.17 -1.41 9.03
N THR A 197 -4.63 -0.88 7.90
CA THR A 197 -5.96 -1.19 7.32
C THR A 197 -6.06 -2.56 6.63
N GLY A 198 -4.93 -3.23 6.40
CA GLY A 198 -4.86 -4.62 5.91
C GLY A 198 -4.76 -4.80 4.40
N GLY A 199 -4.75 -3.73 3.60
CA GLY A 199 -4.73 -3.84 2.13
C GLY A 199 -3.49 -4.53 1.59
N THR A 200 -2.29 -4.15 2.06
CA THR A 200 -1.01 -4.75 1.64
C THR A 200 -0.94 -6.22 2.04
N SER A 201 -1.19 -6.52 3.31
CA SER A 201 -1.16 -7.91 3.82
C SER A 201 -2.17 -8.80 3.09
N ALA A 202 -3.37 -8.30 2.81
CA ALA A 202 -4.40 -9.03 2.09
C ALA A 202 -4.01 -9.33 0.64
N GLY A 203 -3.43 -8.34 -0.05
CA GLY A 203 -2.98 -8.51 -1.43
C GLY A 203 -1.81 -9.47 -1.55
N LEU A 204 -0.82 -9.36 -0.65
CA LEU A 204 0.30 -10.29 -0.60
C LEU A 204 -0.17 -11.72 -0.32
N ALA A 205 -1.00 -11.92 0.71
CA ALA A 205 -1.54 -13.25 1.04
C ALA A 205 -2.33 -13.85 -0.13
N LEU A 206 -3.16 -13.06 -0.82
CA LEU A 206 -3.92 -13.52 -1.97
C LEU A 206 -3.02 -13.86 -3.16
N GLY A 207 -2.08 -12.98 -3.51
CA GLY A 207 -1.17 -13.22 -4.63
C GLY A 207 -0.25 -14.42 -4.39
N LEU A 208 0.23 -14.63 -3.16
CA LEU A 208 1.00 -15.82 -2.78
C LEU A 208 0.17 -17.10 -2.94
N ALA A 209 -1.09 -17.09 -2.52
CA ALA A 209 -1.99 -18.22 -2.74
C ALA A 209 -2.19 -18.53 -4.24
N MET A 210 -2.21 -17.50 -5.10
CA MET A 210 -2.32 -17.68 -6.55
C MET A 210 -1.05 -18.24 -7.21
N THR A 211 0.10 -18.16 -6.53
CA THR A 211 1.40 -18.69 -7.00
C THR A 211 1.75 -20.02 -6.38
N ALA A 212 0.94 -20.53 -5.45
CA ALA A 212 1.23 -21.73 -4.64
C ALA A 212 2.55 -21.65 -3.86
N LEU A 213 3.12 -20.46 -3.64
CA LEU A 213 4.31 -20.28 -2.82
C LEU A 213 3.98 -20.45 -1.34
N PRO A 214 4.68 -21.35 -0.61
CA PRO A 214 4.36 -21.68 0.77
C PRO A 214 4.91 -20.64 1.78
N VAL A 215 4.74 -19.38 1.50
CA VAL A 215 5.27 -18.26 2.28
C VAL A 215 4.27 -17.81 3.35
N THR A 216 4.76 -17.54 4.56
CA THR A 216 3.96 -16.98 5.65
C THR A 216 4.02 -15.45 5.63
N VAL A 217 2.86 -14.78 5.62
CA VAL A 217 2.76 -13.33 5.75
C VAL A 217 2.68 -12.97 7.22
N VAL A 218 3.74 -12.37 7.75
CA VAL A 218 3.82 -11.85 9.12
C VAL A 218 3.41 -10.37 9.09
N CYS A 219 2.30 -10.09 9.71
CA CYS A 219 1.66 -8.79 9.75
C CYS A 219 2.02 -8.07 11.05
N ALA A 220 3.04 -7.21 11.05
CA ALA A 220 3.43 -6.40 12.20
C ALA A 220 2.39 -5.29 12.42
N SER A 221 1.65 -5.36 13.52
CA SER A 221 0.54 -4.44 13.80
C SER A 221 1.04 -3.03 14.08
N VAL A 222 0.48 -2.04 13.38
CA VAL A 222 0.67 -0.60 13.61
C VAL A 222 -0.65 0.10 14.00
N ALA A 223 -1.67 -0.69 14.33
CA ALA A 223 -2.99 -0.20 14.71
C ALA A 223 -3.61 -1.08 15.81
N PRO A 224 -4.66 -0.62 16.51
CA PRO A 224 -5.33 -1.42 17.54
C PRO A 224 -5.84 -2.77 17.01
N ARG A 225 -5.86 -3.80 17.86
CA ARG A 225 -6.29 -5.18 17.52
C ARG A 225 -7.65 -5.26 16.84
N ILE A 226 -8.57 -4.36 17.18
CA ILE A 226 -9.90 -4.29 16.54
C ILE A 226 -9.81 -3.96 15.04
N ILE A 227 -8.77 -3.24 14.62
CA ILE A 227 -8.51 -2.86 13.23
C ILE A 227 -7.52 -3.83 12.58
N ALA A 228 -6.38 -4.05 13.24
CA ALA A 228 -5.29 -4.88 12.73
C ALA A 228 -5.44 -6.32 13.23
N ASN A 229 -6.15 -7.16 12.49
CA ASN A 229 -6.38 -8.56 12.84
C ASN A 229 -6.49 -9.45 11.60
N LYS A 230 -6.27 -10.76 11.80
CA LYS A 230 -6.31 -11.79 10.76
C LYS A 230 -7.65 -11.83 10.02
N ALA A 231 -8.77 -11.72 10.75
CA ALA A 231 -10.11 -11.77 10.14
C ALA A 231 -10.32 -10.63 9.13
N ARG A 232 -9.78 -9.44 9.43
CA ARG A 232 -9.81 -8.30 8.50
C ARG A 232 -8.96 -8.57 7.26
N VAL A 233 -7.75 -9.07 7.41
CA VAL A 233 -6.86 -9.42 6.28
C VAL A 233 -7.56 -10.42 5.36
N LEU A 234 -8.12 -11.50 5.90
CA LEU A 234 -8.86 -12.52 5.15
C LEU A 234 -10.10 -11.94 4.44
N ARG A 235 -10.89 -11.12 5.14
CA ARG A 235 -12.09 -10.50 4.56
C ARG A 235 -11.73 -9.62 3.36
N VAL A 236 -10.67 -8.83 3.47
CA VAL A 236 -10.19 -7.95 2.40
C VAL A 236 -9.65 -8.77 1.23
N ALA A 237 -8.86 -9.80 1.49
CA ALA A 237 -8.35 -10.73 0.48
C ALA A 237 -9.48 -11.43 -0.28
N HIS A 238 -10.48 -11.96 0.44
CA HIS A 238 -11.65 -12.59 -0.16
C HIS A 238 -12.48 -11.62 -1.01
N SER A 239 -12.56 -10.36 -0.61
CA SER A 239 -13.27 -9.33 -1.39
C SER A 239 -12.55 -9.03 -2.71
N CYS A 240 -11.21 -8.97 -2.69
CA CYS A 240 -10.40 -8.82 -3.88
C CYS A 240 -10.49 -10.06 -4.79
N ALA A 241 -10.40 -11.25 -4.22
CA ALA A 241 -10.55 -12.49 -4.99
C ALA A 241 -11.92 -12.56 -5.72
N ARG A 242 -13.01 -12.18 -5.03
CA ARG A 242 -14.34 -12.08 -5.67
C ARG A 242 -14.38 -11.05 -6.80
N LEU A 243 -13.65 -9.94 -6.68
CA LEU A 243 -13.53 -8.98 -7.78
C LEU A 243 -12.86 -9.64 -8.99
N ILE A 244 -11.73 -10.32 -8.80
CA ILE A 244 -11.02 -11.02 -9.87
C ILE A 244 -11.94 -12.09 -10.49
N GLU A 245 -12.58 -12.93 -9.69
CA GLU A 245 -13.48 -14.00 -10.17
C GLU A 245 -14.65 -13.47 -11.01
N ARG A 246 -15.29 -12.39 -10.55
CA ARG A 246 -16.39 -11.76 -11.30
C ARG A 246 -15.93 -11.18 -12.63
N SER A 247 -14.71 -10.71 -12.69
CA SER A 247 -14.14 -10.09 -13.88
C SER A 247 -13.63 -11.11 -14.89
N THR A 248 -13.18 -12.28 -14.41
CA THR A 248 -12.49 -13.27 -15.24
C THR A 248 -13.29 -14.55 -15.48
N GLY A 249 -14.30 -14.81 -14.64
CA GLY A 249 -14.99 -16.11 -14.60
C GLY A 249 -14.15 -17.25 -14.00
N VAL A 250 -12.89 -16.98 -13.63
CA VAL A 250 -11.95 -17.99 -13.11
C VAL A 250 -11.95 -17.99 -11.60
N ARG A 251 -12.07 -19.16 -10.98
CA ARG A 251 -11.98 -19.33 -9.54
C ARG A 251 -10.54 -19.06 -9.06
N ILE A 252 -10.38 -18.23 -8.04
CA ILE A 252 -9.08 -17.81 -7.48
C ILE A 252 -8.81 -18.54 -6.16
N ALA A 253 -7.58 -19.06 -6.01
CA ALA A 253 -7.12 -19.66 -4.76
C ALA A 253 -7.26 -18.66 -3.60
N ARG A 254 -7.67 -19.16 -2.43
CA ARG A 254 -7.82 -18.35 -1.22
C ARG A 254 -6.57 -18.46 -0.35
N PRO A 255 -6.21 -17.37 0.37
CA PRO A 255 -5.13 -17.46 1.34
C PRO A 255 -5.42 -18.50 2.42
N ASP A 256 -4.42 -19.31 2.73
CA ASP A 256 -4.47 -20.20 3.90
C ASP A 256 -4.38 -19.35 5.18
N PRO A 257 -5.38 -19.41 6.08
CA PRO A 257 -5.35 -18.68 7.35
C PRO A 257 -4.17 -19.07 8.25
N ALA A 258 -3.62 -20.28 8.14
CA ALA A 258 -2.46 -20.72 8.90
C ALA A 258 -1.18 -19.97 8.49
N ARG A 259 -1.12 -19.47 7.25
CA ARG A 259 0.00 -18.70 6.72
C ARG A 259 -0.14 -17.17 6.89
N ILE A 260 -1.08 -16.74 7.71
CA ILE A 260 -1.23 -15.32 8.09
C ILE A 260 -1.03 -15.22 9.59
N VAL A 261 0.07 -14.61 10.01
CA VAL A 261 0.41 -14.35 11.41
C VAL A 261 0.28 -12.87 11.69
N VAL A 262 -0.38 -12.48 12.78
CA VAL A 262 -0.49 -11.08 13.20
C VAL A 262 0.26 -10.91 14.51
N GLU A 263 1.31 -10.09 14.45
CA GLU A 263 2.16 -9.73 15.58
C GLU A 263 1.79 -8.36 16.13
N HIS A 264 1.53 -8.29 17.43
CA HIS A 264 1.18 -7.06 18.12
C HIS A 264 2.26 -6.60 19.11
N GLY A 265 3.35 -7.36 19.26
CA GLY A 265 4.39 -7.11 20.24
C GLY A 265 5.10 -5.76 20.07
N GLU A 266 5.18 -5.29 18.83
CA GLU A 266 5.84 -4.01 18.50
C GLU A 266 4.84 -2.86 18.28
N TYR A 267 3.56 -3.03 18.62
CA TYR A 267 2.59 -1.94 18.57
C TYR A 267 2.78 -0.99 19.75
N GLY A 268 3.22 0.24 19.49
CA GLY A 268 3.50 1.25 20.52
C GLY A 268 2.26 1.84 21.23
N GLY A 269 1.07 1.25 21.06
CA GLY A 269 -0.17 1.68 21.72
C GLY A 269 -0.95 2.77 20.97
N ALA A 270 -0.34 3.45 20.01
CA ALA A 270 -0.99 4.40 19.12
C ALA A 270 -0.41 4.35 17.70
N TYR A 271 -1.18 4.76 16.70
CA TYR A 271 -0.66 4.88 15.33
C TYR A 271 0.40 5.98 15.27
N GLY A 272 1.59 5.64 14.74
CA GLY A 272 2.73 6.54 14.65
C GLY A 272 3.55 6.67 15.94
N ARG A 273 3.19 5.96 17.02
CA ARG A 273 4.04 5.87 18.21
C ARG A 273 5.11 4.81 17.99
N GLU A 274 6.35 5.25 18.03
CA GLU A 274 7.52 4.39 17.88
C GLU A 274 7.80 3.62 19.17
N THR A 275 8.21 2.36 19.03
CA THR A 275 8.83 1.60 20.13
C THR A 275 10.33 1.88 20.17
N GLU A 276 11.00 1.62 21.33
CA GLU A 276 12.45 1.75 21.42
C GLU A 276 13.15 0.84 20.41
N ARG A 277 12.73 -0.42 20.34
CA ARG A 277 13.25 -1.39 19.36
C ARG A 277 13.07 -0.93 17.92
N GLY A 278 11.91 -0.32 17.59
CA GLY A 278 11.65 0.26 16.28
C GLY A 278 12.63 1.38 15.95
N ARG A 279 12.87 2.30 16.90
CA ARG A 279 13.86 3.37 16.73
C ARG A 279 15.28 2.84 16.54
N GLU A 280 15.67 1.83 17.30
CA GLU A 280 16.97 1.19 17.14
C GLU A 280 17.13 0.53 15.77
N ALA A 281 16.13 -0.21 15.32
CA ALA A 281 16.13 -0.84 14.01
C ALA A 281 16.24 0.18 12.87
N VAL A 282 15.48 1.28 12.93
CA VAL A 282 15.55 2.37 11.93
C VAL A 282 16.93 3.03 11.93
N ARG A 283 17.47 3.36 13.11
CA ARG A 283 18.82 3.95 13.22
C ARG A 283 19.89 3.02 12.64
N TRP A 284 19.81 1.73 12.99
CA TRP A 284 20.74 0.73 12.52
C TRP A 284 20.67 0.55 10.99
N MET A 285 19.48 0.39 10.42
CA MET A 285 19.27 0.25 8.98
C MET A 285 19.77 1.47 8.20
N ARG A 286 19.50 2.67 8.70
CA ARG A 286 19.98 3.90 8.08
C ARG A 286 21.51 4.02 8.13
N ALA A 287 22.13 3.73 9.28
CA ALA A 287 23.57 3.84 9.46
C ALA A 287 24.36 2.80 8.68
N THR A 288 23.83 1.54 8.59
CA THR A 288 24.56 0.41 8.01
C THR A 288 24.28 0.22 6.53
N HIS A 289 23.06 0.51 6.09
CA HIS A 289 22.60 0.19 4.73
C HIS A 289 22.05 1.40 3.95
N GLY A 290 22.00 2.58 4.57
CA GLY A 290 21.43 3.77 3.91
C GLY A 290 19.92 3.66 3.63
N VAL A 291 19.25 2.67 4.20
CA VAL A 291 17.82 2.43 3.99
C VAL A 291 17.01 3.13 5.08
N SER A 292 16.09 3.99 4.68
CA SER A 292 15.07 4.57 5.58
C SER A 292 13.83 3.69 5.53
N LEU A 293 13.51 3.10 6.66
CA LEU A 293 12.32 2.25 6.83
C LEU A 293 11.10 3.09 7.20
#